data_20ac4edf3801202418503b1d529eb6b5
#
_entry.id   20ac4edf3801202418503b1d529eb6b5
#
_cell.length_a   1.000
_cell.length_b   1.000
_cell.length_c   1.000
_cell.angle_alpha   90.00
_cell.angle_beta   90.00
_cell.angle_gamma   90.00
#
_symmetry.space_group_name_H-M   'P 1'
#
loop_
_entity.id
_entity.type
_entity.pdbx_description
1 polymer ?
#
loop_
_entity_poly.entity_id
_entity_poly.type
_entity_poly.pdbx_seq_one_letter_code
_entity_poly.pdbx_strand_id
1 'polypeptide(L)'
;MWLNSIQVSKGVASVTAGHEAITGQINLEHRKPTDDERFFLNLYFDSELRPEINVSSAIPLLPDKSLSTVIMAHGSLDTAQHDMNGDGFSDMPKANQINVANKWLWQNADGIQLRWGWKVVNENRLGGQLGYKKDMYEDMVADPFNSLYGSKIHNRNINAYAKLGIPVGYERTFTGDPADAVQNNVAMILDYDNYLTDSYFGINKVDVVENALRYNITYAHYFTQRSSLNAGASAYMRMMDNNYQQPAIAGGAPAEAWSFIGKSTLVEPGLFAEYTYQIEDKFSLVVGLRGDYSMIEGDYYNDAKGKLLVTPRSHIRWSITPRTTLRASAGMGYRRQNLVTDNIWMMTTSRHIKFAGLEDDMEAAATFGGSLSQTFRLAQDDMATISFDYFRTQFFNTMVFDQETADNSILIYNSDGKSFTDNYQIDFNWTPFRGFDLFATFRYTNAKMTVERDGEQILVERPLTSRYKGLINIQYAVRRWVFDATAQLNGPVRLPELDGDLVKATENPNLSPIYPMFFAQVSYKISNLTLYLGCENIANYVQGHKGHGQAPILGSEAPFKEGFNSSAVWGPLMGRKFYIGLRLNLY
;
A
#
# COMPACT_ATOMS: atom_id res chain seq x y z
N MET A 1 7.62 -1.79 17.60
CA MET A 1 6.66 -1.81 16.46
C MET A 1 5.27 -1.44 16.94
N TRP A 2 4.50 -0.70 16.15
CA TRP A 2 3.14 -0.32 16.49
C TRP A 2 2.10 -1.40 16.14
N LEU A 3 2.51 -2.37 15.31
CA LEU A 3 1.64 -3.41 14.79
C LEU A 3 1.78 -4.71 15.58
N ASN A 4 0.64 -5.30 15.90
CA ASN A 4 0.54 -6.67 16.44
C ASN A 4 0.48 -7.68 15.29
N SER A 5 -0.26 -7.36 14.22
CA SER A 5 -0.36 -8.22 13.03
C SER A 5 -0.59 -7.43 11.76
N ILE A 6 -0.24 -8.03 10.63
CA ILE A 6 -0.57 -7.59 9.28
C ILE A 6 -1.33 -8.74 8.62
N GLN A 7 -2.57 -8.50 8.24
CA GLN A 7 -3.42 -9.48 7.57
C GLN A 7 -3.61 -9.05 6.12
N VAL A 8 -3.27 -9.93 5.19
CA VAL A 8 -3.41 -9.69 3.75
C VAL A 8 -4.45 -10.65 3.20
N SER A 9 -5.52 -10.10 2.64
CA SER A 9 -6.55 -10.87 1.92
C SER A 9 -6.39 -10.61 0.42
N LYS A 10 -6.36 -11.69 -0.37
CA LYS A 10 -6.32 -11.64 -1.83
C LYS A 10 -7.74 -11.68 -2.40
N GLY A 11 -7.96 -11.12 -3.59
CA GLY A 11 -9.27 -11.01 -4.21
C GLY A 11 -10.06 -9.80 -3.74
N VAL A 12 -11.37 -9.79 -3.91
CA VAL A 12 -12.22 -8.69 -3.44
C VAL A 12 -12.35 -8.70 -1.92
N ALA A 13 -12.55 -7.53 -1.31
CA ALA A 13 -12.89 -7.43 0.12
C ALA A 13 -14.40 -7.50 0.36
N SER A 14 -14.84 -7.52 1.62
CA SER A 14 -16.26 -7.37 2.00
C SER A 14 -16.85 -6.05 1.47
N VAL A 15 -18.15 -6.02 1.19
CA VAL A 15 -18.86 -4.79 0.78
C VAL A 15 -18.87 -3.72 1.87
N THR A 16 -18.65 -4.10 3.13
CA THR A 16 -18.53 -3.16 4.26
C THR A 16 -17.26 -2.30 4.19
N ALA A 17 -16.24 -2.76 3.44
CA ALA A 17 -14.96 -2.06 3.25
C ALA A 17 -15.00 -0.92 2.21
N GLY A 18 -16.15 -0.69 1.55
CA GLY A 18 -16.31 0.33 0.51
C GLY A 18 -16.22 -0.24 -0.91
N HIS A 19 -16.47 0.62 -1.91
CA HIS A 19 -16.46 0.24 -3.32
C HIS A 19 -15.04 0.10 -3.90
N GLU A 20 -14.03 0.72 -3.32
CA GLU A 20 -12.65 0.79 -3.85
C GLU A 20 -11.83 -0.50 -3.67
N ALA A 21 -12.27 -1.45 -2.85
CA ALA A 21 -11.52 -2.68 -2.56
C ALA A 21 -11.64 -3.70 -3.71
N ILE A 22 -10.81 -3.57 -4.75
CA ILE A 22 -10.88 -4.34 -6.00
C ILE A 22 -10.02 -5.61 -5.94
N THR A 23 -8.75 -5.51 -5.51
CA THR A 23 -7.75 -6.57 -5.68
C THR A 23 -7.32 -7.26 -4.39
N GLY A 24 -7.67 -6.68 -3.26
CA GLY A 24 -7.31 -7.21 -1.93
C GLY A 24 -7.52 -6.20 -0.82
N GLN A 25 -7.23 -6.65 0.38
CA GLN A 25 -7.28 -5.83 1.59
C GLN A 25 -6.05 -6.11 2.46
N ILE A 26 -5.42 -5.04 2.94
CA ILE A 26 -4.38 -5.10 3.96
C ILE A 26 -4.97 -4.53 5.25
N ASN A 27 -5.12 -5.37 6.27
CA ASN A 27 -5.55 -4.96 7.59
C ASN A 27 -4.34 -4.87 8.52
N LEU A 28 -4.11 -3.67 9.07
CA LEU A 28 -3.03 -3.40 10.01
C LEU A 28 -3.60 -3.37 11.43
N GLU A 29 -3.34 -4.43 12.19
CA GLU A 29 -3.77 -4.49 13.57
C GLU A 29 -2.71 -3.85 14.46
N HIS A 30 -2.99 -2.65 14.93
CA HIS A 30 -2.11 -1.95 15.86
C HIS A 30 -2.25 -2.50 17.27
N ARG A 31 -1.27 -2.18 18.12
CA ARG A 31 -1.33 -2.42 19.56
C ARG A 31 -2.61 -1.89 20.17
N LYS A 32 -3.15 -2.65 21.12
CA LYS A 32 -4.42 -2.37 21.78
C LYS A 32 -4.19 -1.76 23.17
N PRO A 33 -5.09 -0.91 23.66
CA PRO A 33 -5.03 -0.40 25.02
C PRO A 33 -5.04 -1.49 26.10
N THR A 34 -5.56 -2.67 25.77
CA THR A 34 -5.71 -3.83 26.67
C THR A 34 -4.60 -4.85 26.59
N ASP A 35 -3.57 -4.62 25.77
CA ASP A 35 -2.43 -5.53 25.63
C ASP A 35 -1.71 -5.71 26.97
N ASP A 36 -1.22 -6.92 27.24
CA ASP A 36 -0.49 -7.23 28.46
C ASP A 36 0.92 -6.64 28.48
N GLU A 37 1.48 -6.37 27.29
CA GLU A 37 2.76 -5.69 27.15
C GLU A 37 2.62 -4.20 27.49
N ARG A 38 3.02 -3.83 28.70
CA ARG A 38 2.85 -2.47 29.23
C ARG A 38 3.80 -1.46 28.62
N PHE A 39 5.01 -1.90 28.24
CA PHE A 39 6.00 -1.01 27.63
C PHE A 39 6.83 -1.75 26.60
N PHE A 40 6.99 -1.12 25.45
CA PHE A 40 7.82 -1.57 24.35
C PHE A 40 8.77 -0.47 23.91
N LEU A 41 10.04 -0.81 23.75
CA LEU A 41 11.06 0.05 23.15
C LEU A 41 11.82 -0.73 22.09
N ASN A 42 11.98 -0.15 20.90
CA ASN A 42 12.91 -0.63 19.88
C ASN A 42 13.82 0.51 19.45
N LEU A 43 15.11 0.28 19.55
CA LEU A 43 16.17 1.14 19.02
C LEU A 43 16.80 0.43 17.83
N TYR A 44 17.04 1.16 16.76
CA TYR A 44 17.66 0.67 15.53
C TYR A 44 18.69 1.68 15.06
N PHE A 45 19.80 1.17 14.52
CA PHE A 45 20.84 1.98 13.90
C PHE A 45 21.47 1.18 12.76
N ASP A 46 21.73 1.83 11.63
CA ASP A 46 22.34 1.18 10.47
C ASP A 46 23.65 1.84 10.00
N SER A 47 24.32 1.18 9.04
CA SER A 47 25.59 1.62 8.46
C SER A 47 25.49 2.95 7.69
N GLU A 48 24.27 3.38 7.36
CA GLU A 48 23.99 4.66 6.71
C GLU A 48 23.80 5.81 7.73
N LEU A 49 24.14 5.55 9.01
CA LEU A 49 24.03 6.48 10.14
C LEU A 49 22.58 6.89 10.44
N ARG A 50 21.63 6.00 10.20
CA ARG A 50 20.21 6.24 10.43
C ARG A 50 19.77 5.69 11.81
N PRO A 51 19.56 6.52 12.82
CA PRO A 51 18.90 6.15 14.06
C PRO A 51 17.38 6.07 13.88
N GLU A 52 16.77 5.09 14.55
CA GLU A 52 15.32 4.94 14.64
C GLU A 52 14.92 4.54 16.06
N ILE A 53 13.86 5.13 16.58
CA ILE A 53 13.25 4.83 17.86
C ILE A 53 11.77 4.52 17.70
N ASN A 54 11.32 3.44 18.31
CA ASN A 54 9.90 3.08 18.43
C ASN A 54 9.57 2.83 19.90
N VAL A 55 8.52 3.47 20.40
CA VAL A 55 8.02 3.32 21.77
C VAL A 55 6.53 3.05 21.74
N SER A 56 6.05 2.17 22.59
CA SER A 56 4.63 2.07 22.90
C SER A 56 4.40 1.70 24.37
N SER A 57 3.30 2.22 24.94
CA SER A 57 2.91 1.89 26.31
C SER A 57 1.40 1.71 26.40
N ALA A 58 0.95 0.53 26.83
CA ALA A 58 -0.43 0.23 27.14
C ALA A 58 -0.68 0.42 28.63
N ILE A 59 -1.64 1.28 28.97
CA ILE A 59 -1.92 1.74 30.33
C ILE A 59 -3.39 1.46 30.64
N PRO A 60 -3.70 0.42 31.42
CA PRO A 60 -5.04 0.27 32.01
C PRO A 60 -5.23 1.33 33.10
N LEU A 61 -6.27 2.15 32.97
CA LEU A 61 -6.61 3.18 33.94
C LEU A 61 -7.50 2.65 35.05
N LEU A 62 -8.26 1.58 34.74
CA LEU A 62 -9.05 0.85 35.72
C LEU A 62 -8.55 -0.60 35.83
N PRO A 63 -8.63 -1.24 37.01
CA PRO A 63 -8.11 -2.59 37.23
C PRO A 63 -8.75 -3.66 36.34
N ASP A 64 -10.01 -3.50 35.97
CA ASP A 64 -10.77 -4.38 35.07
C ASP A 64 -10.52 -4.10 33.58
N LYS A 65 -9.57 -3.17 33.27
CA LYS A 65 -9.26 -2.70 31.91
C LYS A 65 -10.45 -2.09 31.15
N SER A 66 -11.57 -1.78 31.82
CA SER A 66 -12.74 -1.18 31.19
C SER A 66 -12.48 0.23 30.66
N LEU A 67 -11.48 0.93 31.19
CA LEU A 67 -10.90 2.15 30.63
C LEU A 67 -9.39 1.97 30.48
N SER A 68 -8.91 2.02 29.25
CA SER A 68 -7.50 1.78 28.93
C SER A 68 -7.04 2.69 27.80
N THR A 69 -5.75 3.00 27.77
CA THR A 69 -5.12 3.76 26.68
C THR A 69 -3.82 3.13 26.21
N VAL A 70 -3.44 3.38 24.97
CA VAL A 70 -2.10 3.06 24.44
C VAL A 70 -1.53 4.28 23.72
N ILE A 71 -0.29 4.63 24.09
CA ILE A 71 0.49 5.69 23.44
C ILE A 71 1.57 5.01 22.60
N MET A 72 1.78 5.51 21.39
CA MET A 72 2.78 5.01 20.45
C MET A 72 3.55 6.20 19.88
N ALA A 73 4.86 6.13 19.85
CA ALA A 73 5.73 7.14 19.24
C ALA A 73 6.80 6.48 18.37
N HIS A 74 7.13 7.14 17.27
CA HIS A 74 8.19 6.74 16.35
C HIS A 74 8.96 7.99 15.92
N GLY A 75 10.28 7.86 15.82
CA GLY A 75 11.16 8.86 15.25
C GLY A 75 12.26 8.21 14.43
N SER A 76 12.59 8.81 13.30
CA SER A 76 13.76 8.41 12.49
C SER A 76 14.43 9.63 11.87
N LEU A 77 15.73 9.53 11.67
CA LEU A 77 16.56 10.57 11.07
C LEU A 77 17.51 9.93 10.07
N ASP A 78 17.54 10.44 8.83
CA ASP A 78 18.49 10.10 7.80
C ASP A 78 19.15 11.39 7.30
N THR A 79 20.46 11.53 7.48
CA THR A 79 21.22 12.74 7.12
C THR A 79 22.26 12.50 6.04
N ALA A 80 22.48 11.25 5.67
CA ALA A 80 23.48 10.86 4.69
C ALA A 80 23.00 11.10 3.24
N GLN A 81 23.93 11.29 2.34
CA GLN A 81 23.72 11.30 0.90
C GLN A 81 24.65 10.27 0.29
N HIS A 82 24.08 9.31 -0.41
CA HIS A 82 24.81 8.24 -1.07
C HIS A 82 24.47 8.26 -2.55
N ASP A 83 25.46 8.02 -3.38
CA ASP A 83 25.35 7.83 -4.83
C ASP A 83 26.14 6.55 -5.15
N MET A 84 25.46 5.42 -5.09
CA MET A 84 26.09 4.10 -5.25
C MET A 84 26.16 3.67 -6.72
N ASN A 85 25.38 4.30 -7.58
CA ASN A 85 25.38 4.03 -9.02
C ASN A 85 26.24 5.01 -9.82
N GLY A 86 26.63 6.17 -9.26
CA GLY A 86 27.50 7.17 -9.85
C GLY A 86 26.79 8.10 -10.82
N ASP A 87 25.48 8.34 -10.67
CA ASP A 87 24.70 9.21 -11.55
C ASP A 87 24.65 10.68 -11.09
N GLY A 88 25.28 10.98 -9.95
CA GLY A 88 25.35 12.34 -9.38
C GLY A 88 24.13 12.74 -8.54
N PHE A 89 23.16 11.82 -8.35
CA PHE A 89 21.98 12.04 -7.52
C PHE A 89 22.07 11.22 -6.22
N SER A 90 21.36 11.68 -5.22
CA SER A 90 21.22 10.95 -3.97
C SER A 90 20.26 9.77 -4.16
N ASP A 91 20.74 8.54 -3.94
CA ASP A 91 19.96 7.30 -4.02
C ASP A 91 18.76 7.29 -3.06
N MET A 92 18.95 7.87 -1.87
CA MET A 92 17.93 8.06 -0.85
C MET A 92 17.91 9.53 -0.40
N PRO A 93 16.73 10.14 -0.20
CA PRO A 93 16.66 11.49 0.31
C PRO A 93 17.08 11.55 1.77
N LYS A 94 17.68 12.66 2.21
CA LYS A 94 17.74 13.00 3.63
C LYS A 94 16.32 13.05 4.16
N ALA A 95 16.07 12.45 5.31
CA ALA A 95 14.72 12.34 5.86
C ALA A 95 14.70 12.57 7.37
N ASN A 96 13.64 13.18 7.86
CA ASN A 96 13.27 13.13 9.25
C ASN A 96 11.78 12.86 9.38
N GLN A 97 11.42 12.02 10.33
CA GLN A 97 10.05 11.61 10.55
C GLN A 97 9.74 11.51 12.04
N ILE A 98 8.60 12.04 12.43
CA ILE A 98 8.02 11.90 13.77
C ILE A 98 6.57 11.49 13.62
N ASN A 99 6.21 10.38 14.29
CA ASN A 99 4.86 9.87 14.34
C ASN A 99 4.46 9.68 15.80
N VAL A 100 3.27 10.14 16.16
CA VAL A 100 2.70 9.92 17.49
C VAL A 100 1.25 9.51 17.32
N ALA A 101 0.82 8.50 18.09
CA ALA A 101 -0.57 8.09 18.12
C ALA A 101 -1.01 7.73 19.54
N ASN A 102 -2.27 7.99 19.83
CA ASN A 102 -2.89 7.59 21.08
C ASN A 102 -4.25 6.97 20.80
N LYS A 103 -4.54 5.83 21.42
CA LYS A 103 -5.80 5.11 21.30
C LYS A 103 -6.37 4.82 22.67
N TRP A 104 -7.69 4.91 22.75
CA TRP A 104 -8.46 4.68 23.95
C TRP A 104 -9.48 3.59 23.73
N LEU A 105 -9.80 2.88 24.80
CA LEU A 105 -10.91 1.97 24.91
C LEU A 105 -11.66 2.27 26.21
N TRP A 106 -12.97 2.39 26.08
CA TRP A 106 -13.90 2.35 27.21
C TRP A 106 -14.99 1.32 26.92
N GLN A 107 -15.35 0.56 27.92
CA GLN A 107 -16.47 -0.38 27.87
C GLN A 107 -17.20 -0.41 29.20
N ASN A 108 -18.53 -0.62 29.14
CA ASN A 108 -19.35 -0.79 30.35
C ASN A 108 -19.73 -2.25 30.54
N ALA A 109 -20.46 -2.52 31.66
CA ALA A 109 -20.92 -3.86 32.00
C ALA A 109 -21.98 -4.41 31.01
N ASP A 110 -22.73 -3.53 30.33
CA ASP A 110 -23.73 -3.91 29.32
C ASP A 110 -23.15 -4.21 27.95
N GLY A 111 -21.83 -4.21 27.82
CA GLY A 111 -21.10 -4.51 26.56
C GLY A 111 -21.05 -3.33 25.58
N ILE A 112 -21.49 -2.12 25.96
CA ILE A 112 -21.29 -0.91 25.15
C ILE A 112 -19.79 -0.60 25.15
N GLN A 113 -19.24 -0.41 23.97
CA GLN A 113 -17.81 -0.17 23.79
C GLN A 113 -17.58 1.09 22.96
N LEU A 114 -16.76 2.01 23.48
CA LEU A 114 -16.28 3.19 22.75
C LEU A 114 -14.76 3.08 22.57
N ARG A 115 -14.32 3.18 21.33
CA ARG A 115 -12.89 3.28 20.95
C ARG A 115 -12.68 4.59 20.23
N TRP A 116 -11.69 5.36 20.65
CA TRP A 116 -11.31 6.60 19.95
C TRP A 116 -9.81 6.77 19.96
N GLY A 117 -9.32 7.61 19.10
CA GLY A 117 -7.89 7.89 19.04
C GLY A 117 -7.56 8.95 18.03
N TRP A 118 -6.30 9.31 18.06
CA TRP A 118 -5.71 10.24 17.10
C TRP A 118 -4.29 9.79 16.72
N LYS A 119 -3.83 10.25 15.57
CA LYS A 119 -2.50 10.02 15.03
C LYS A 119 -2.02 11.29 14.35
N VAL A 120 -0.74 11.63 14.56
CA VAL A 120 -0.04 12.69 13.85
C VAL A 120 1.21 12.09 13.22
N VAL A 121 1.41 12.37 11.94
CA VAL A 121 2.61 12.04 11.18
C VAL A 121 3.17 13.34 10.61
N ASN A 122 4.45 13.57 10.79
CA ASN A 122 5.16 14.65 10.12
C ASN A 122 6.47 14.10 9.54
N GLU A 123 6.63 14.28 8.24
CA GLU A 123 7.76 13.75 7.47
C GLU A 123 8.32 14.84 6.55
N ASN A 124 9.65 14.97 6.55
CA ASN A 124 10.37 15.80 5.58
C ASN A 124 11.40 14.93 4.87
N ARG A 125 11.47 15.09 3.54
CA ARG A 125 12.49 14.46 2.69
C ARG A 125 13.11 15.52 1.80
N LEU A 126 14.42 15.45 1.60
CA LEU A 126 15.19 16.33 0.71
C LEU A 126 16.15 15.48 -0.10
N GLY A 127 15.96 15.45 -1.41
CA GLY A 127 16.76 14.70 -2.38
C GLY A 127 17.21 15.57 -3.55
N GLY A 128 17.71 14.93 -4.60
CA GLY A 128 18.21 15.56 -5.81
C GLY A 128 19.69 15.31 -6.03
N GLN A 129 20.35 16.17 -6.81
CA GLN A 129 21.78 16.06 -7.06
C GLN A 129 22.60 16.19 -5.76
N LEU A 130 23.74 15.52 -5.71
CA LEU A 130 24.64 15.59 -4.56
C LEU A 130 25.01 17.06 -4.25
N GLY A 131 24.95 17.43 -2.98
CA GLY A 131 25.22 18.78 -2.53
C GLY A 131 24.02 19.73 -2.57
N TYR A 132 22.88 19.35 -3.15
CA TYR A 132 21.67 20.19 -3.09
C TYR A 132 21.22 20.43 -1.65
N LYS A 133 20.81 21.68 -1.37
CA LYS A 133 20.27 22.14 -0.09
C LYS A 133 18.96 22.90 -0.32
N LYS A 134 18.11 22.91 0.70
CA LYS A 134 16.78 23.55 0.63
C LYS A 134 16.84 25.06 0.31
N ASP A 135 17.86 25.76 0.77
CA ASP A 135 18.09 27.20 0.53
C ASP A 135 18.46 27.52 -0.93
N MET A 136 18.82 26.52 -1.74
CA MET A 136 19.10 26.67 -3.19
C MET A 136 17.84 26.64 -4.07
N TYR A 137 16.63 26.52 -3.51
CA TYR A 137 15.40 26.38 -4.28
C TYR A 137 15.11 27.61 -5.17
N GLU A 138 15.23 28.82 -4.62
CA GLU A 138 14.95 30.05 -5.36
C GLU A 138 15.94 30.27 -6.50
N ASP A 139 17.21 29.91 -6.30
CA ASP A 139 18.24 29.97 -7.34
C ASP A 139 17.93 28.96 -8.46
N MET A 140 17.52 27.76 -8.11
CA MET A 140 17.12 26.74 -9.07
C MET A 140 15.92 27.16 -9.92
N VAL A 141 14.93 27.80 -9.32
CA VAL A 141 13.76 28.34 -10.05
C VAL A 141 14.14 29.49 -10.96
N ALA A 142 15.05 30.38 -10.51
CA ALA A 142 15.49 31.56 -11.28
C ALA A 142 16.40 31.19 -12.45
N ASP A 143 17.32 30.24 -12.28
CA ASP A 143 18.26 29.78 -13.31
C ASP A 143 18.46 28.24 -13.22
N PRO A 144 17.54 27.46 -13.81
CA PRO A 144 17.60 25.99 -13.72
C PRO A 144 18.88 25.38 -14.31
N PHE A 145 19.43 26.00 -15.38
CA PHE A 145 20.60 25.43 -16.09
C PHE A 145 21.92 25.58 -15.36
N ASN A 146 22.03 26.55 -14.45
CA ASN A 146 23.23 26.80 -13.65
C ASN A 146 23.05 26.42 -12.19
N SER A 147 21.97 25.68 -11.86
CA SER A 147 21.64 25.28 -10.50
C SER A 147 21.60 23.75 -10.36
N LEU A 148 21.77 23.24 -9.14
CA LEU A 148 21.58 21.83 -8.83
C LEU A 148 20.08 21.49 -8.81
N TYR A 149 19.72 20.37 -9.42
CA TYR A 149 18.35 19.82 -9.30
C TYR A 149 18.08 19.35 -7.89
N GLY A 150 16.98 19.81 -7.31
CA GLY A 150 16.55 19.41 -5.98
C GLY A 150 15.12 18.90 -5.95
N SER A 151 14.82 18.08 -4.97
CA SER A 151 13.46 17.66 -4.65
C SER A 151 13.21 17.73 -3.15
N LYS A 152 12.02 18.17 -2.78
CA LYS A 152 11.55 18.23 -1.39
C LYS A 152 10.17 17.59 -1.31
N ILE A 153 9.93 16.80 -0.27
CA ILE A 153 8.61 16.32 0.11
C ILE A 153 8.42 16.65 1.59
N HIS A 154 7.39 17.41 1.91
CA HIS A 154 6.92 17.61 3.27
C HIS A 154 5.49 17.10 3.37
N ASN A 155 5.29 16.04 4.15
CA ASN A 155 3.99 15.45 4.42
C ASN A 155 3.61 15.63 5.88
N ARG A 156 2.38 16.05 6.14
CA ARG A 156 1.75 16.02 7.45
C ARG A 156 0.40 15.34 7.36
N ASN A 157 0.16 14.38 8.24
CA ASN A 157 -1.15 13.73 8.37
C ASN A 157 -1.62 13.83 9.82
N ILE A 158 -2.85 14.26 10.00
CA ILE A 158 -3.56 14.27 11.29
C ILE A 158 -4.83 13.45 11.09
N ASN A 159 -4.94 12.35 11.81
CA ASN A 159 -6.12 11.49 11.79
C ASN A 159 -6.75 11.42 13.18
N ALA A 160 -8.07 11.43 13.25
CA ALA A 160 -8.82 11.21 14.47
C ALA A 160 -10.05 10.34 14.18
N TYR A 161 -10.35 9.40 15.07
CA TYR A 161 -11.50 8.51 14.88
C TYR A 161 -12.22 8.22 16.18
N ALA A 162 -13.50 7.86 16.05
CA ALA A 162 -14.33 7.30 17.11
C ALA A 162 -15.13 6.11 16.57
N LYS A 163 -15.20 5.02 17.34
CA LYS A 163 -15.98 3.83 17.03
C LYS A 163 -16.80 3.43 18.24
N LEU A 164 -18.14 3.48 18.11
CA LEU A 164 -19.09 3.08 19.13
C LEU A 164 -19.73 1.75 18.73
N GLY A 165 -19.70 0.77 19.61
CA GLY A 165 -20.40 -0.51 19.48
C GLY A 165 -21.45 -0.65 20.56
N ILE A 166 -22.69 -0.94 20.18
CA ILE A 166 -23.84 -1.08 21.08
C ILE A 166 -24.48 -2.43 20.83
N PRO A 167 -24.47 -3.36 21.81
CA PRO A 167 -25.28 -4.57 21.77
C PRO A 167 -26.78 -4.21 21.77
N VAL A 168 -27.57 -4.95 20.97
CA VAL A 168 -29.03 -4.69 20.83
C VAL A 168 -29.80 -5.97 21.07
N GLY A 169 -30.82 -5.88 21.89
CA GLY A 169 -31.65 -7.02 22.26
C GLY A 169 -30.96 -7.95 23.27
N TYR A 170 -31.53 -9.11 23.44
CA TYR A 170 -30.99 -10.12 24.36
C TYR A 170 -29.97 -11.02 23.67
N GLU A 171 -28.99 -11.46 24.43
CA GLU A 171 -28.10 -12.56 24.04
C GLU A 171 -28.93 -13.83 23.81
N ARG A 172 -28.70 -14.49 22.69
CA ARG A 172 -29.45 -15.69 22.28
C ARG A 172 -28.48 -16.85 22.07
N THR A 173 -28.80 -17.98 22.70
CA THR A 173 -28.15 -19.25 22.45
C THR A 173 -29.07 -20.10 21.56
N PHE A 174 -28.56 -20.66 20.50
CA PHE A 174 -29.34 -21.52 19.59
C PHE A 174 -29.17 -23.01 19.90
N THR A 175 -28.09 -23.40 20.58
CA THR A 175 -27.81 -24.79 20.99
C THR A 175 -27.98 -25.00 22.48
N GLY A 176 -28.18 -23.95 23.28
CA GLY A 176 -28.19 -23.97 24.73
C GLY A 176 -26.80 -23.93 25.37
N ASP A 177 -25.71 -23.92 24.55
CA ASP A 177 -24.35 -23.68 25.02
C ASP A 177 -24.08 -22.16 25.11
N PRO A 178 -23.67 -21.63 26.28
CA PRO A 178 -23.28 -20.23 26.40
C PRO A 178 -22.14 -19.81 25.48
N ALA A 179 -21.28 -20.74 25.05
CA ALA A 179 -20.20 -20.47 24.11
C ALA A 179 -20.71 -20.09 22.70
N ASP A 180 -21.96 -20.46 22.36
CA ASP A 180 -22.61 -20.20 21.08
C ASP A 180 -23.54 -18.97 21.14
N ALA A 181 -23.46 -18.19 22.19
CA ALA A 181 -24.30 -17.00 22.37
C ALA A 181 -23.94 -15.92 21.36
N VAL A 182 -24.96 -15.39 20.70
CA VAL A 182 -24.83 -14.26 19.76
C VAL A 182 -25.78 -13.15 20.15
N GLN A 183 -25.35 -11.91 19.94
CA GLN A 183 -26.16 -10.74 20.18
C GLN A 183 -26.08 -9.78 18.98
N ASN A 184 -27.23 -9.28 18.56
CA ASN A 184 -27.27 -8.24 17.54
C ASN A 184 -26.51 -7.01 18.02
N ASN A 185 -25.92 -6.25 17.11
CA ASN A 185 -25.19 -5.04 17.48
C ASN A 185 -25.32 -3.95 16.43
N VAL A 186 -25.18 -2.71 16.88
CA VAL A 186 -24.99 -1.54 16.03
C VAL A 186 -23.58 -1.04 16.24
N ALA A 187 -22.86 -0.80 15.16
CA ALA A 187 -21.55 -0.16 15.17
C ALA A 187 -21.61 1.15 14.39
N MET A 188 -21.07 2.22 14.97
CA MET A 188 -20.93 3.53 14.34
C MET A 188 -19.45 3.88 14.31
N ILE A 189 -18.95 4.34 13.16
CA ILE A 189 -17.56 4.75 12.97
C ILE A 189 -17.58 6.15 12.38
N LEU A 190 -16.84 7.05 13.01
CA LEU A 190 -16.51 8.36 12.48
C LEU A 190 -15.00 8.46 12.37
N ASP A 191 -14.50 8.86 11.21
CA ASP A 191 -13.08 9.02 10.95
C ASP A 191 -12.85 10.34 10.21
N TYR A 192 -11.93 11.14 10.72
CA TYR A 192 -11.48 12.39 10.10
C TYR A 192 -10.01 12.31 9.79
N ASP A 193 -9.65 12.72 8.59
CA ASP A 193 -8.26 12.77 8.11
C ASP A 193 -7.96 14.15 7.52
N ASN A 194 -6.85 14.76 7.95
CA ASN A 194 -6.28 15.94 7.34
C ASN A 194 -4.88 15.59 6.82
N TYR A 195 -4.67 15.69 5.53
CA TYR A 195 -3.41 15.46 4.87
C TYR A 195 -2.92 16.74 4.20
N LEU A 196 -1.63 17.03 4.35
CA LEU A 196 -0.94 18.11 3.68
C LEU A 196 0.31 17.57 3.03
N THR A 197 0.53 17.90 1.76
CA THR A 197 1.82 17.79 1.10
C THR A 197 2.24 19.16 0.56
N ASP A 198 3.49 19.53 0.81
CA ASP A 198 4.19 20.70 0.24
C ASP A 198 5.48 20.19 -0.38
N SER A 199 5.46 19.98 -1.69
CA SER A 199 6.49 19.23 -2.40
C SER A 199 6.91 19.95 -3.68
N TYR A 200 8.18 19.74 -4.08
CA TYR A 200 8.67 20.13 -5.39
C TYR A 200 9.67 19.11 -5.93
N PHE A 201 9.76 19.01 -7.25
CA PHE A 201 10.66 18.15 -8.00
C PHE A 201 11.29 19.01 -9.14
N GLY A 202 12.55 19.43 -8.97
CA GLY A 202 13.07 20.53 -9.74
C GLY A 202 12.21 21.78 -9.53
N ILE A 203 11.70 22.34 -10.61
CA ILE A 203 10.80 23.52 -10.56
C ILE A 203 9.30 23.14 -10.52
N ASN A 204 8.97 21.86 -10.65
CA ASN A 204 7.58 21.38 -10.58
C ASN A 204 7.08 21.39 -9.14
N LYS A 205 5.89 21.93 -8.89
CA LYS A 205 5.25 22.03 -7.56
C LYS A 205 4.06 21.12 -7.40
N VAL A 206 3.92 20.59 -6.18
CA VAL A 206 2.78 19.77 -5.75
C VAL A 206 2.41 20.16 -4.31
N ASP A 207 1.46 21.08 -4.17
CA ASP A 207 0.94 21.47 -2.87
C ASP A 207 -0.52 21.04 -2.78
N VAL A 208 -0.86 20.27 -1.76
CA VAL A 208 -2.23 19.79 -1.54
C VAL A 208 -2.58 19.84 -0.07
N VAL A 209 -3.79 20.31 0.21
CA VAL A 209 -4.43 20.15 1.51
C VAL A 209 -5.71 19.36 1.31
N GLU A 210 -5.78 18.18 1.90
CA GLU A 210 -6.96 17.31 1.88
C GLU A 210 -7.59 17.25 3.26
N ASN A 211 -8.92 17.36 3.31
CA ASN A 211 -9.74 17.06 4.48
C ASN A 211 -10.75 15.99 4.09
N ALA A 212 -10.73 14.88 4.78
CA ALA A 212 -11.64 13.77 4.52
C ALA A 212 -12.41 13.40 5.79
N LEU A 213 -13.70 13.14 5.64
CA LEU A 213 -14.60 12.67 6.69
C LEU A 213 -15.29 11.40 6.22
N ARG A 214 -15.20 10.34 7.01
CA ARG A 214 -15.91 9.08 6.79
C ARG A 214 -16.85 8.79 7.94
N TYR A 215 -18.07 8.46 7.60
CA TYR A 215 -19.07 7.96 8.53
C TYR A 215 -19.58 6.61 8.08
N ASN A 216 -19.72 5.67 8.99
CA ASN A 216 -20.28 4.35 8.73
C ASN A 216 -21.15 3.93 9.89
N ILE A 217 -22.38 3.45 9.61
CA ILE A 217 -23.25 2.80 10.56
C ILE A 217 -23.59 1.42 10.04
N THR A 218 -23.44 0.41 10.88
CA THR A 218 -23.70 -0.99 10.54
C THR A 218 -24.56 -1.62 11.62
N TYR A 219 -25.60 -2.34 11.21
CA TYR A 219 -26.39 -3.21 12.06
C TYR A 219 -26.10 -4.66 11.71
N ALA A 220 -25.65 -5.43 12.68
CA ALA A 220 -25.45 -6.87 12.57
C ALA A 220 -26.64 -7.61 13.19
N HIS A 221 -27.34 -8.40 12.39
CA HIS A 221 -28.46 -9.23 12.80
C HIS A 221 -28.14 -10.71 12.63
N TYR A 222 -28.29 -11.48 13.69
CA TYR A 222 -28.12 -12.92 13.68
C TYR A 222 -29.50 -13.60 13.61
N PHE A 223 -29.82 -14.22 12.46
CA PHE A 223 -31.06 -15.00 12.31
C PHE A 223 -30.96 -16.33 13.06
N THR A 224 -29.80 -16.97 12.92
CA THR A 224 -29.42 -18.22 13.59
C THR A 224 -27.93 -18.16 13.89
N GLN A 225 -27.41 -19.15 14.60
CA GLN A 225 -25.97 -19.32 14.80
C GLN A 225 -25.17 -19.43 13.48
N ARG A 226 -25.84 -19.88 12.40
CA ARG A 226 -25.22 -20.12 11.08
C ARG A 226 -25.49 -19.01 10.08
N SER A 227 -26.39 -18.11 10.36
CA SER A 227 -26.80 -17.08 9.40
C SER A 227 -26.92 -15.71 10.03
N SER A 228 -26.28 -14.73 9.42
CA SER A 228 -26.31 -13.33 9.84
C SER A 228 -26.40 -12.38 8.64
N LEU A 229 -26.88 -11.18 8.90
CA LEU A 229 -26.94 -10.07 7.96
C LEU A 229 -26.26 -8.87 8.58
N ASN A 230 -25.29 -8.29 7.87
CA ASN A 230 -24.73 -6.99 8.16
C ASN A 230 -25.31 -6.00 7.14
N ALA A 231 -26.05 -5.00 7.57
CA ALA A 231 -26.59 -3.97 6.70
C ALA A 231 -26.26 -2.59 7.27
N GLY A 232 -26.04 -1.62 6.41
CA GLY A 232 -25.63 -0.32 6.88
C GLY A 232 -25.62 0.77 5.83
N ALA A 233 -25.27 1.96 6.29
CA ALA A 233 -25.08 3.15 5.47
C ALA A 233 -23.69 3.74 5.74
N SER A 234 -23.14 4.38 4.72
CA SER A 234 -21.87 5.10 4.82
C SER A 234 -21.97 6.45 4.13
N ALA A 235 -21.13 7.38 4.53
CA ALA A 235 -20.93 8.64 3.83
C ALA A 235 -19.43 8.96 3.83
N TYR A 236 -18.89 9.31 2.69
CA TYR A 236 -17.53 9.80 2.53
C TYR A 236 -17.59 11.20 1.93
N MET A 237 -16.86 12.13 2.52
CA MET A 237 -16.66 13.48 2.00
C MET A 237 -15.18 13.80 1.98
N ARG A 238 -14.68 14.30 0.87
CA ARG A 238 -13.30 14.74 0.70
C ARG A 238 -13.27 16.11 0.06
N MET A 239 -12.57 17.04 0.67
CA MET A 239 -12.29 18.36 0.14
C MET A 239 -10.79 18.50 -0.07
N MET A 240 -10.38 18.89 -1.27
CA MET A 240 -8.99 19.10 -1.63
C MET A 240 -8.79 20.54 -2.11
N ASP A 241 -7.71 21.15 -1.65
CA ASP A 241 -7.16 22.39 -2.21
C ASP A 241 -5.87 22.03 -2.92
N ASN A 242 -5.88 22.14 -4.25
CA ASN A 242 -4.83 21.63 -5.13
C ASN A 242 -4.06 22.80 -5.75
N ASN A 243 -2.74 22.71 -5.76
CA ASN A 243 -1.85 23.60 -6.46
C ASN A 243 -0.74 22.77 -7.13
N TYR A 244 -0.99 22.39 -8.37
CA TYR A 244 -0.03 21.65 -9.20
C TYR A 244 0.51 22.59 -10.28
N GLN A 245 1.82 22.65 -10.41
CA GLN A 245 2.48 23.49 -11.39
C GLN A 245 3.66 22.77 -12.03
N GLN A 246 3.68 22.78 -13.35
CA GLN A 246 4.81 22.37 -14.18
C GLN A 246 5.14 23.57 -15.10
N PRO A 247 6.05 24.46 -14.70
CA PRO A 247 6.41 25.62 -15.52
C PRO A 247 7.16 25.21 -16.79
N ALA A 248 6.99 25.99 -17.87
CA ALA A 248 7.81 25.83 -19.06
C ALA A 248 9.23 26.34 -18.80
N ILE A 249 10.23 25.67 -19.38
CA ILE A 249 11.64 26.07 -19.32
C ILE A 249 12.09 26.54 -20.71
N ALA A 250 12.42 27.81 -20.83
CA ALA A 250 12.90 28.38 -22.08
C ALA A 250 14.25 27.73 -22.49
N GLY A 251 14.28 27.07 -23.63
CA GLY A 251 15.46 26.32 -24.10
C GLY A 251 15.72 24.99 -23.35
N GLY A 252 14.74 24.53 -22.57
CA GLY A 252 14.77 23.30 -21.80
C GLY A 252 13.49 22.47 -21.94
N ALA A 253 13.24 21.61 -20.96
CA ALA A 253 12.04 20.79 -20.91
C ALA A 253 11.47 20.72 -19.48
N PRO A 254 10.11 20.77 -19.31
CA PRO A 254 9.13 20.82 -20.39
C PRO A 254 9.13 22.16 -21.14
N ALA A 255 8.85 22.11 -22.45
CA ALA A 255 8.75 23.32 -23.28
C ALA A 255 7.43 24.07 -23.09
N GLU A 256 6.37 23.38 -22.64
CA GLU A 256 5.04 23.93 -22.40
C GLU A 256 4.70 23.85 -20.91
N ALA A 257 4.05 24.87 -20.39
CA ALA A 257 3.60 24.88 -19.00
C ALA A 257 2.27 24.14 -18.85
N TRP A 258 2.13 23.44 -17.73
CA TRP A 258 0.85 22.89 -17.27
C TRP A 258 0.61 23.28 -15.81
N SER A 259 -0.62 23.59 -15.45
CA SER A 259 -0.99 23.81 -14.06
C SER A 259 -2.46 23.49 -13.80
N PHE A 260 -2.74 23.08 -12.57
CA PHE A 260 -4.08 23.02 -12.02
C PHE A 260 -4.07 23.60 -10.61
N ILE A 261 -4.83 24.68 -10.43
CA ILE A 261 -4.99 25.36 -9.14
C ILE A 261 -6.48 25.48 -8.87
N GLY A 262 -6.97 24.80 -7.86
CA GLY A 262 -8.39 24.79 -7.57
C GLY A 262 -8.80 23.89 -6.42
N LYS A 263 -10.06 24.02 -6.02
CA LYS A 263 -10.66 23.19 -4.97
C LYS A 263 -11.56 22.14 -5.59
N SER A 264 -11.46 20.92 -5.09
CA SER A 264 -12.40 19.85 -5.44
C SER A 264 -13.10 19.30 -4.20
N THR A 265 -14.36 18.93 -4.37
CA THR A 265 -15.18 18.31 -3.33
C THR A 265 -15.81 17.03 -3.86
N LEU A 266 -15.52 15.92 -3.19
CA LEU A 266 -16.10 14.61 -3.44
C LEU A 266 -17.07 14.26 -2.31
N VAL A 267 -18.28 13.79 -2.66
CA VAL A 267 -19.28 13.29 -1.71
C VAL A 267 -19.83 11.95 -2.20
N GLU A 268 -19.78 10.94 -1.32
CA GLU A 268 -20.17 9.57 -1.64
C GLU A 268 -21.02 8.94 -0.54
N PRO A 269 -22.34 9.16 -0.54
CA PRO A 269 -23.26 8.37 0.27
C PRO A 269 -23.41 6.96 -0.29
N GLY A 270 -23.51 5.95 0.57
CA GLY A 270 -23.65 4.55 0.19
C GLY A 270 -24.51 3.74 1.14
N LEU A 271 -25.14 2.69 0.60
CA LEU A 271 -25.87 1.67 1.34
C LEU A 271 -25.29 0.30 1.01
N PHE A 272 -25.27 -0.59 2.00
CA PHE A 272 -24.76 -1.95 1.80
C PHE A 272 -25.52 -2.97 2.63
N ALA A 273 -25.52 -4.21 2.13
CA ALA A 273 -25.98 -5.37 2.86
C ALA A 273 -25.13 -6.57 2.52
N GLU A 274 -24.76 -7.37 3.52
CA GLU A 274 -23.93 -8.56 3.39
C GLU A 274 -24.52 -9.69 4.22
N TYR A 275 -24.88 -10.77 3.57
CA TYR A 275 -25.40 -11.97 4.20
C TYR A 275 -24.28 -13.01 4.32
N THR A 276 -24.15 -13.57 5.53
CA THR A 276 -23.19 -14.64 5.83
C THR A 276 -23.94 -15.91 6.22
N TYR A 277 -23.59 -17.02 5.58
CA TYR A 277 -24.02 -18.36 5.98
C TYR A 277 -22.80 -19.22 6.30
N GLN A 278 -22.77 -19.83 7.48
CA GLN A 278 -21.61 -20.60 7.95
C GLN A 278 -22.06 -21.94 8.56
N ILE A 279 -21.37 -23.02 8.18
CA ILE A 279 -21.52 -24.34 8.79
C ILE A 279 -20.21 -24.65 9.51
N GLU A 280 -20.15 -24.34 10.80
CA GLU A 280 -18.95 -24.55 11.63
C GLU A 280 -17.66 -24.19 10.87
N ASP A 281 -16.64 -25.05 10.94
CA ASP A 281 -15.39 -24.85 10.17
C ASP A 281 -15.43 -25.43 8.76
N LYS A 282 -16.57 -26.00 8.31
CA LYS A 282 -16.66 -26.71 7.03
C LYS A 282 -16.92 -25.80 5.84
N PHE A 283 -17.87 -24.88 5.99
CA PHE A 283 -18.32 -24.07 4.86
C PHE A 283 -18.69 -22.66 5.32
N SER A 284 -18.32 -21.66 4.55
CA SER A 284 -18.78 -20.29 4.73
C SER A 284 -19.05 -19.68 3.36
N LEU A 285 -20.21 -19.05 3.23
CA LEU A 285 -20.62 -18.26 2.09
C LEU A 285 -20.94 -16.84 2.57
N VAL A 286 -20.34 -15.86 1.92
CA VAL A 286 -20.63 -14.43 2.14
C VAL A 286 -21.06 -13.84 0.80
N VAL A 287 -22.22 -13.19 0.77
CA VAL A 287 -22.74 -12.50 -0.42
C VAL A 287 -23.16 -11.10 -0.01
N GLY A 288 -22.61 -10.11 -0.68
CA GLY A 288 -22.86 -8.70 -0.39
C GLY A 288 -23.22 -7.90 -1.64
N LEU A 289 -24.02 -6.87 -1.43
CA LEU A 289 -24.34 -5.85 -2.40
C LEU A 289 -24.16 -4.48 -1.77
N ARG A 290 -23.51 -3.58 -2.50
CA ARG A 290 -23.32 -2.19 -2.12
C ARG A 290 -23.68 -1.28 -3.27
N GLY A 291 -24.31 -0.15 -2.98
CA GLY A 291 -24.56 0.93 -3.90
C GLY A 291 -24.07 2.24 -3.31
N ASP A 292 -23.20 2.94 -4.04
CA ASP A 292 -22.70 4.27 -3.68
C ASP A 292 -23.09 5.26 -4.79
N TYR A 293 -23.36 6.51 -4.41
CA TYR A 293 -23.56 7.57 -5.37
C TYR A 293 -22.41 8.57 -5.25
N SER A 294 -21.49 8.54 -6.22
CA SER A 294 -20.29 9.35 -6.22
C SER A 294 -20.51 10.66 -6.99
N MET A 295 -20.31 11.79 -6.32
CA MET A 295 -20.40 13.14 -6.86
C MET A 295 -19.08 13.86 -6.64
N ILE A 296 -18.52 14.45 -7.68
CA ILE A 296 -17.33 15.31 -7.57
C ILE A 296 -17.60 16.66 -8.24
N GLU A 297 -17.09 17.73 -7.63
CA GLU A 297 -17.21 19.09 -8.13
C GLU A 297 -15.83 19.78 -8.03
N GLY A 298 -15.51 20.66 -8.99
CA GLY A 298 -14.28 21.45 -8.96
C GLY A 298 -13.02 20.70 -9.36
N ASP A 299 -13.14 19.62 -10.13
CA ASP A 299 -12.04 18.79 -10.60
C ASP A 299 -11.54 19.23 -12.00
N TYR A 300 -10.57 18.48 -12.55
CA TYR A 300 -10.10 18.57 -13.94
C TYR A 300 -11.22 18.34 -14.97
N TYR A 301 -12.32 17.76 -14.51
CA TYR A 301 -13.50 17.43 -15.31
C TYR A 301 -14.53 18.56 -15.17
N ASN A 302 -14.83 19.22 -16.26
CA ASN A 302 -15.74 20.38 -16.27
C ASN A 302 -17.22 20.04 -15.99
N ASP A 303 -17.56 18.78 -15.75
CA ASP A 303 -18.93 18.31 -15.54
C ASP A 303 -19.05 17.45 -14.27
N ALA A 304 -19.60 18.02 -13.20
CA ALA A 304 -19.99 17.29 -11.99
C ALA A 304 -21.12 16.29 -12.28
N LYS A 305 -20.81 15.15 -12.88
CA LYS A 305 -21.77 14.07 -13.10
C LYS A 305 -21.72 13.09 -11.94
N GLY A 306 -22.83 13.01 -11.20
CA GLY A 306 -23.00 11.95 -10.20
C GLY A 306 -23.09 10.58 -10.87
N LYS A 307 -22.39 9.57 -10.30
CA LYS A 307 -22.39 8.19 -10.77
C LYS A 307 -22.91 7.25 -9.70
N LEU A 308 -23.81 6.34 -10.11
CA LEU A 308 -24.22 5.21 -9.26
C LEU A 308 -23.23 4.06 -9.45
N LEU A 309 -22.58 3.66 -8.36
CA LEU A 309 -21.62 2.57 -8.31
C LEU A 309 -22.27 1.37 -7.63
N VAL A 310 -22.37 0.26 -8.33
CA VAL A 310 -22.98 -0.97 -7.80
C VAL A 310 -21.92 -2.05 -7.70
N THR A 311 -21.64 -2.51 -6.47
CA THR A 311 -20.59 -3.47 -6.17
C THR A 311 -21.14 -4.77 -5.58
N PRO A 312 -21.51 -5.76 -6.40
CA PRO A 312 -21.77 -7.12 -5.94
C PRO A 312 -20.47 -7.82 -5.57
N ARG A 313 -20.44 -8.55 -4.45
CA ARG A 313 -19.28 -9.34 -4.00
C ARG A 313 -19.71 -10.66 -3.38
N SER A 314 -18.91 -11.69 -3.57
CA SER A 314 -19.13 -13.00 -2.97
C SER A 314 -17.83 -13.66 -2.56
N HIS A 315 -17.87 -14.42 -1.45
CA HIS A 315 -16.75 -15.19 -0.95
C HIS A 315 -17.25 -16.56 -0.52
N ILE A 316 -16.47 -17.58 -0.83
CA ILE A 316 -16.69 -18.96 -0.43
C ILE A 316 -15.44 -19.48 0.25
N ARG A 317 -15.61 -20.13 1.40
CA ARG A 317 -14.60 -20.96 2.03
C ARG A 317 -15.21 -22.34 2.23
N TRP A 318 -14.54 -23.36 1.71
CA TRP A 318 -14.95 -24.75 1.85
C TRP A 318 -13.80 -25.62 2.32
N SER A 319 -13.88 -26.13 3.54
CA SER A 319 -12.97 -27.15 4.07
C SER A 319 -13.44 -28.52 3.57
N ILE A 320 -12.95 -28.95 2.39
CA ILE A 320 -13.29 -30.22 1.74
C ILE A 320 -12.92 -31.39 2.67
N THR A 321 -11.77 -31.26 3.31
CA THR A 321 -11.32 -32.12 4.41
C THR A 321 -10.76 -31.25 5.54
N PRO A 322 -10.50 -31.79 6.74
CA PRO A 322 -9.83 -31.02 7.81
C PRO A 322 -8.44 -30.47 7.42
N ARG A 323 -7.89 -30.91 6.29
CA ARG A 323 -6.56 -30.52 5.79
C ARG A 323 -6.58 -29.87 4.41
N THR A 324 -7.73 -29.84 3.75
CA THR A 324 -7.89 -29.29 2.40
C THR A 324 -8.91 -28.17 2.44
N THR A 325 -8.53 -26.96 2.11
CA THR A 325 -9.43 -25.81 2.09
C THR A 325 -9.40 -25.14 0.73
N LEU A 326 -10.57 -24.96 0.14
CA LEU A 326 -10.82 -24.15 -1.05
C LEU A 326 -11.38 -22.80 -0.61
N ARG A 327 -10.85 -21.71 -1.16
CA ARG A 327 -11.42 -20.36 -1.08
C ARG A 327 -11.63 -19.84 -2.47
N ALA A 328 -12.73 -19.13 -2.68
CA ALA A 328 -12.99 -18.42 -3.93
C ALA A 328 -13.64 -17.06 -3.63
N SER A 329 -13.38 -16.08 -4.46
CA SER A 329 -14.05 -14.79 -4.38
C SER A 329 -14.28 -14.21 -5.77
N ALA A 330 -15.35 -13.44 -5.91
CA ALA A 330 -15.68 -12.69 -7.11
C ALA A 330 -16.40 -11.40 -6.73
N GLY A 331 -16.14 -10.33 -7.46
CA GLY A 331 -16.86 -9.08 -7.25
C GLY A 331 -16.34 -7.94 -8.12
N MET A 332 -17.05 -6.83 -8.02
CA MET A 332 -16.72 -5.59 -8.68
C MET A 332 -16.23 -4.54 -7.70
N GLY A 333 -15.51 -3.57 -8.22
CA GLY A 333 -15.13 -2.37 -7.50
C GLY A 333 -14.86 -1.22 -8.46
N TYR A 334 -14.81 -0.04 -7.87
CA TYR A 334 -14.57 1.22 -8.58
C TYR A 334 -13.50 2.00 -7.83
N ARG A 335 -12.66 2.72 -8.54
CA ARG A 335 -11.67 3.59 -7.96
C ARG A 335 -11.67 4.92 -8.70
N ARG A 336 -11.81 6.00 -7.92
CA ARG A 336 -11.56 7.35 -8.42
C ARG A 336 -10.09 7.69 -8.21
N GLN A 337 -9.38 7.94 -9.30
CA GLN A 337 -7.97 8.33 -9.22
C GLN A 337 -7.83 9.83 -8.98
N ASN A 338 -6.90 10.22 -8.10
CA ASN A 338 -6.37 11.58 -8.12
C ASN A 338 -5.26 11.65 -9.16
N LEU A 339 -5.40 12.58 -10.11
CA LEU A 339 -4.52 12.67 -11.27
C LEU A 339 -3.03 12.80 -10.90
N VAL A 340 -2.70 13.66 -9.94
CA VAL A 340 -1.31 13.97 -9.60
C VAL A 340 -0.84 13.23 -8.36
N THR A 341 -1.61 13.25 -7.27
CA THR A 341 -1.15 12.63 -6.01
C THR A 341 -1.01 11.12 -6.10
N ASP A 342 -1.85 10.44 -6.90
CA ASP A 342 -1.70 9.00 -7.18
C ASP A 342 -0.59 8.71 -8.21
N ASN A 343 -0.15 9.72 -8.98
CA ASN A 343 0.81 9.59 -10.08
C ASN A 343 1.93 10.64 -9.99
N ILE A 344 2.44 10.89 -8.79
CA ILE A 344 3.45 11.94 -8.50
C ILE A 344 4.72 11.80 -9.34
N TRP A 345 5.02 10.59 -9.84
CA TRP A 345 6.15 10.33 -10.71
C TRP A 345 6.16 11.19 -11.98
N MET A 346 4.98 11.64 -12.46
CA MET A 346 4.88 12.55 -13.61
C MET A 346 5.60 13.87 -13.36
N MET A 347 5.62 14.34 -12.12
CA MET A 347 6.27 15.58 -11.73
C MET A 347 7.79 15.45 -11.60
N THR A 348 8.34 14.23 -11.71
CA THR A 348 9.77 13.92 -11.56
C THR A 348 10.48 13.71 -12.92
N THR A 349 9.84 14.10 -14.01
CA THR A 349 10.36 13.97 -15.38
C THR A 349 10.34 15.31 -16.10
N SER A 350 11.12 15.42 -17.19
CA SER A 350 11.09 16.58 -18.10
C SER A 350 9.96 16.52 -19.14
N ARG A 351 9.11 15.48 -19.07
CA ARG A 351 8.00 15.31 -20.02
C ARG A 351 6.85 16.23 -19.66
N HIS A 352 6.24 16.86 -20.65
CA HIS A 352 5.08 17.74 -20.42
C HIS A 352 3.79 16.92 -20.37
N ILE A 353 2.87 17.35 -19.50
CA ILE A 353 1.60 16.68 -19.27
C ILE A 353 0.59 17.14 -20.32
N LYS A 354 -0.02 16.17 -21.05
CA LYS A 354 -1.06 16.39 -22.06
C LYS A 354 -2.29 15.56 -21.78
N PHE A 355 -3.46 16.11 -22.09
CA PHE A 355 -4.72 15.40 -21.99
C PHE A 355 -5.27 15.10 -23.39
N ALA A 356 -5.72 13.86 -23.60
CA ALA A 356 -6.28 13.41 -24.85
C ALA A 356 -7.57 12.60 -24.59
N GLY A 357 -8.72 13.28 -24.52
CA GLY A 357 -10.00 12.60 -24.34
C GLY A 357 -10.19 12.01 -22.94
N LEU A 358 -9.73 12.72 -21.92
CA LEU A 358 -10.03 12.34 -20.54
C LEU A 358 -11.49 12.69 -20.24
N GLU A 359 -12.34 11.67 -20.18
CA GLU A 359 -13.79 11.81 -19.97
C GLU A 359 -14.23 11.53 -18.55
N ASP A 360 -13.43 10.74 -17.80
CA ASP A 360 -13.80 10.21 -16.49
C ASP A 360 -12.58 9.82 -15.66
N ASP A 361 -12.65 10.10 -14.37
CA ASP A 361 -11.64 9.73 -13.38
C ASP A 361 -11.94 8.38 -12.68
N MET A 362 -13.06 7.74 -13.03
CA MET A 362 -13.54 6.53 -12.38
C MET A 362 -13.11 5.28 -13.13
N GLU A 363 -12.20 4.51 -12.56
CA GLU A 363 -11.87 3.17 -13.02
C GLU A 363 -12.88 2.16 -12.48
N ALA A 364 -13.25 1.19 -13.30
CA ALA A 364 -14.11 0.06 -12.93
C ALA A 364 -13.38 -1.25 -13.20
N ALA A 365 -13.47 -2.19 -12.26
CA ALA A 365 -12.86 -3.50 -12.44
C ALA A 365 -13.67 -4.62 -11.78
N ALA A 366 -13.56 -5.83 -12.34
CA ALA A 366 -14.01 -7.07 -11.72
C ALA A 366 -12.82 -7.94 -11.37
N THR A 367 -12.82 -8.50 -10.18
CA THR A 367 -11.81 -9.47 -9.73
C THR A 367 -12.49 -10.77 -9.38
N PHE A 368 -11.92 -11.88 -9.83
CA PHE A 368 -12.35 -13.22 -9.46
C PHE A 368 -11.15 -14.16 -9.36
N GLY A 369 -11.29 -15.17 -8.53
CA GLY A 369 -10.24 -16.16 -8.36
C GLY A 369 -10.43 -17.01 -7.12
N GLY A 370 -9.40 -17.76 -6.79
CA GLY A 370 -9.45 -18.65 -5.63
C GLY A 370 -8.10 -19.17 -5.19
N SER A 371 -8.14 -19.89 -4.10
CA SER A 371 -6.99 -20.49 -3.41
C SER A 371 -7.33 -21.92 -2.98
N LEU A 372 -6.47 -22.85 -3.28
CA LEU A 372 -6.52 -24.22 -2.77
C LEU A 372 -5.33 -24.45 -1.85
N SER A 373 -5.60 -24.78 -0.59
CA SER A 373 -4.58 -25.08 0.41
C SER A 373 -4.68 -26.52 0.88
N GLN A 374 -3.54 -27.22 0.93
CA GLN A 374 -3.42 -28.58 1.43
C GLN A 374 -2.36 -28.64 2.53
N THR A 375 -2.75 -29.13 3.71
CA THR A 375 -1.83 -29.36 4.84
C THR A 375 -1.50 -30.83 4.95
N PHE A 376 -0.22 -31.15 5.11
CA PHE A 376 0.31 -32.49 5.37
C PHE A 376 0.87 -32.52 6.79
N ARG A 377 0.57 -33.54 7.52
CA ARG A 377 1.17 -33.83 8.82
C ARG A 377 2.00 -35.10 8.66
N LEU A 378 3.32 -34.94 8.57
CA LEU A 378 4.26 -36.03 8.31
C LEU A 378 4.67 -36.73 9.60
N ALA A 379 4.78 -35.97 10.72
CA ALA A 379 5.02 -36.46 12.08
C ALA A 379 4.31 -35.55 13.11
N GLN A 380 4.54 -35.76 14.41
CA GLN A 380 3.88 -35.01 15.47
C GLN A 380 4.15 -33.48 15.38
N ASP A 381 5.40 -33.13 15.12
CA ASP A 381 5.86 -31.73 15.00
C ASP A 381 6.23 -31.34 13.55
N ASP A 382 5.92 -32.22 12.57
CA ASP A 382 6.24 -32.04 11.15
C ASP A 382 4.98 -31.70 10.36
N MET A 383 4.81 -30.43 10.04
CA MET A 383 3.68 -29.91 9.28
C MET A 383 4.16 -29.17 8.03
N ALA A 384 3.61 -29.55 6.90
CA ALA A 384 3.82 -28.84 5.64
C ALA A 384 2.48 -28.39 5.05
N THR A 385 2.42 -27.18 4.56
CA THR A 385 1.24 -26.64 3.84
C THR A 385 1.67 -26.10 2.49
N ILE A 386 1.00 -26.55 1.44
CA ILE A 386 1.12 -25.99 0.09
C ILE A 386 -0.18 -25.27 -0.27
N SER A 387 -0.08 -24.11 -0.85
CA SER A 387 -1.23 -23.35 -1.35
C SER A 387 -0.98 -22.91 -2.79
N PHE A 388 -2.02 -22.97 -3.59
CA PHE A 388 -2.04 -22.46 -4.96
C PHE A 388 -3.12 -21.41 -5.08
N ASP A 389 -2.78 -20.23 -5.58
CA ASP A 389 -3.71 -19.11 -5.77
C ASP A 389 -3.74 -18.71 -7.24
N TYR A 390 -4.93 -18.40 -7.73
CA TYR A 390 -5.15 -17.73 -9.00
C TYR A 390 -6.16 -16.60 -8.84
N PHE A 391 -5.80 -15.39 -9.29
CA PHE A 391 -6.70 -14.25 -9.33
C PHE A 391 -6.55 -13.49 -10.63
N ARG A 392 -7.68 -13.17 -11.26
CA ARG A 392 -7.76 -12.26 -12.41
C ARG A 392 -8.50 -10.99 -12.01
N THR A 393 -7.91 -9.84 -12.37
CA THR A 393 -8.57 -8.53 -12.35
C THR A 393 -8.73 -8.06 -13.78
N GLN A 394 -9.96 -7.84 -14.21
CA GLN A 394 -10.32 -7.29 -15.50
C GLN A 394 -10.78 -5.85 -15.30
N PHE A 395 -10.15 -4.90 -16.00
CA PHE A 395 -10.52 -3.49 -16.00
C PHE A 395 -11.46 -3.21 -17.18
N PHE A 396 -12.45 -2.36 -16.96
CA PHE A 396 -13.45 -1.98 -17.97
C PHE A 396 -13.27 -0.54 -18.44
N ASN A 397 -12.79 0.34 -17.58
CA ASN A 397 -12.39 1.70 -17.91
C ASN A 397 -11.10 1.98 -17.14
N THR A 398 -10.03 2.25 -17.86
CA THR A 398 -8.71 2.46 -17.28
C THR A 398 -8.22 3.85 -17.63
N MET A 399 -7.76 4.61 -16.63
CA MET A 399 -7.02 5.83 -16.88
C MET A 399 -5.57 5.45 -17.24
N VAL A 400 -5.13 5.84 -18.41
CA VAL A 400 -3.79 5.56 -18.93
C VAL A 400 -2.93 6.80 -18.79
N PHE A 401 -1.75 6.62 -18.20
CA PHE A 401 -0.68 7.62 -18.09
C PHE A 401 0.46 7.13 -18.97
N ASP A 402 0.42 7.54 -20.23
CA ASP A 402 1.32 7.04 -21.25
C ASP A 402 2.54 7.94 -21.41
N GLN A 403 3.69 7.49 -20.91
CA GLN A 403 4.97 8.15 -21.12
C GLN A 403 5.76 7.64 -22.32
N GLU A 404 5.23 6.65 -23.05
CA GLU A 404 5.88 6.03 -24.20
C GLU A 404 5.54 6.78 -25.50
N THR A 405 5.71 8.12 -25.48
CA THR A 405 5.42 9.03 -26.58
C THR A 405 6.71 9.61 -27.16
N ALA A 406 6.76 9.78 -28.49
CA ALA A 406 7.94 10.30 -29.17
C ALA A 406 8.14 11.80 -28.98
N ASP A 407 7.08 12.55 -28.58
CA ASP A 407 7.08 14.01 -28.43
C ASP A 407 7.43 14.50 -27.02
N ASN A 408 8.11 13.69 -26.23
CA ASN A 408 8.49 13.98 -24.84
C ASN A 408 7.31 14.41 -23.96
N SER A 409 6.13 13.77 -24.14
CA SER A 409 4.94 14.04 -23.32
C SER A 409 4.52 12.85 -22.47
N ILE A 410 3.69 13.11 -21.46
CA ILE A 410 2.87 12.11 -20.76
C ILE A 410 1.44 12.36 -21.21
N LEU A 411 0.89 11.43 -21.96
CA LEU A 411 -0.45 11.51 -22.49
C LEU A 411 -1.42 10.83 -21.51
N ILE A 412 -2.44 11.57 -21.06
CA ILE A 412 -3.43 11.08 -20.10
C ILE A 412 -4.79 10.98 -20.79
N TYR A 413 -5.38 9.78 -20.77
CA TYR A 413 -6.67 9.49 -21.42
C TYR A 413 -7.36 8.28 -20.78
N ASN A 414 -8.65 8.11 -21.08
CA ASN A 414 -9.38 6.89 -20.74
C ASN A 414 -9.25 5.88 -21.88
N SER A 415 -9.03 4.61 -21.53
CA SER A 415 -9.05 3.50 -22.46
C SER A 415 -10.12 2.48 -22.06
N ASP A 416 -11.03 2.15 -22.97
CA ASP A 416 -12.01 1.08 -22.85
C ASP A 416 -11.52 -0.26 -23.39
N GLY A 417 -10.27 -0.30 -23.84
CA GLY A 417 -9.59 -1.48 -24.34
C GLY A 417 -9.36 -2.57 -23.28
N LYS A 418 -8.88 -3.71 -23.73
CA LYS A 418 -8.61 -4.86 -22.84
C LYS A 418 -7.43 -4.56 -21.92
N SER A 419 -7.72 -4.34 -20.63
CA SER A 419 -6.68 -4.23 -19.59
C SER A 419 -6.96 -5.25 -18.52
N PHE A 420 -5.94 -6.04 -18.12
CA PHE A 420 -6.11 -7.09 -17.13
C PHE A 420 -4.82 -7.48 -16.41
N THR A 421 -4.97 -8.14 -15.27
CA THR A 421 -3.88 -8.77 -14.55
C THR A 421 -4.26 -10.17 -14.13
N ASP A 422 -3.48 -11.19 -14.53
CA ASP A 422 -3.55 -12.55 -14.02
C ASP A 422 -2.39 -12.76 -13.04
N ASN A 423 -2.70 -13.24 -11.84
CA ASN A 423 -1.73 -13.59 -10.81
C ASN A 423 -1.84 -15.07 -10.47
N TYR A 424 -0.73 -15.79 -10.57
CA TYR A 424 -0.58 -17.16 -10.15
C TYR A 424 0.45 -17.19 -9.02
N GLN A 425 0.13 -17.84 -7.89
CA GLN A 425 1.06 -17.93 -6.77
C GLN A 425 1.04 -19.32 -6.17
N ILE A 426 2.21 -19.80 -5.79
CA ILE A 426 2.39 -21.02 -5.00
C ILE A 426 3.11 -20.62 -3.72
N ASP A 427 2.54 -20.99 -2.57
CA ASP A 427 3.12 -20.82 -1.25
C ASP A 427 3.38 -22.17 -0.62
N PHE A 428 4.54 -22.32 0.01
CA PHE A 428 4.96 -23.50 0.75
C PHE A 428 5.44 -23.10 2.13
N ASN A 429 4.80 -23.64 3.18
CA ASN A 429 5.20 -23.49 4.57
C ASN A 429 5.56 -24.85 5.12
N TRP A 430 6.70 -24.96 5.80
CA TRP A 430 7.16 -26.21 6.37
C TRP A 430 7.82 -26.01 7.72
N THR A 431 7.30 -26.68 8.74
CA THR A 431 7.84 -26.75 10.10
C THR A 431 8.18 -28.21 10.40
N PRO A 432 9.40 -28.68 10.02
CA PRO A 432 9.81 -30.09 10.18
C PRO A 432 10.05 -30.50 11.63
N PHE A 433 10.48 -29.57 12.45
CA PHE A 433 10.71 -29.76 13.87
C PHE A 433 10.62 -28.43 14.62
N ARG A 434 10.48 -28.50 15.92
CA ARG A 434 10.30 -27.34 16.78
C ARG A 434 11.44 -26.33 16.62
N GLY A 435 11.08 -25.09 16.30
CA GLY A 435 11.97 -23.96 16.15
C GLY A 435 12.55 -23.76 14.76
N PHE A 436 12.27 -24.64 13.80
CA PHE A 436 12.62 -24.44 12.39
C PHE A 436 11.37 -24.16 11.57
N ASP A 437 11.36 -23.05 10.84
CA ASP A 437 10.30 -22.66 9.93
C ASP A 437 10.91 -22.30 8.58
N LEU A 438 10.34 -22.87 7.51
CA LEU A 438 10.66 -22.53 6.13
C LEU A 438 9.40 -22.03 5.45
N PHE A 439 9.49 -20.85 4.85
CA PHE A 439 8.49 -20.29 3.96
C PHE A 439 9.09 -20.07 2.59
N ALA A 440 8.43 -20.58 1.54
CA ALA A 440 8.79 -20.33 0.16
C ALA A 440 7.56 -19.88 -0.62
N THR A 441 7.73 -18.89 -1.50
CA THR A 441 6.68 -18.42 -2.39
C THR A 441 7.22 -18.12 -3.76
N PHE A 442 6.42 -18.40 -4.79
CA PHE A 442 6.69 -18.01 -6.16
C PHE A 442 5.41 -17.44 -6.77
N ARG A 443 5.50 -16.25 -7.36
CA ARG A 443 4.40 -15.58 -8.05
C ARG A 443 4.77 -15.29 -9.49
N TYR A 444 3.86 -15.59 -10.40
CA TYR A 444 3.88 -15.16 -11.80
C TYR A 444 2.75 -14.16 -12.03
N THR A 445 3.03 -13.04 -12.68
CA THR A 445 2.08 -11.97 -12.99
C THR A 445 2.09 -11.69 -14.49
N ASN A 446 0.91 -11.78 -15.12
CA ASN A 446 0.69 -11.35 -16.50
C ASN A 446 -0.20 -10.11 -16.47
N ALA A 447 0.41 -8.93 -16.53
CA ALA A 447 -0.29 -7.64 -16.50
C ALA A 447 -0.19 -6.98 -17.87
N LYS A 448 -1.34 -6.71 -18.49
CA LYS A 448 -1.44 -6.04 -19.79
C LYS A 448 -2.39 -4.87 -19.73
N MET A 449 -2.08 -3.82 -20.49
CA MET A 449 -2.89 -2.63 -20.64
C MET A 449 -3.01 -2.26 -22.12
N THR A 450 -4.13 -1.69 -22.50
CA THR A 450 -4.32 -1.15 -23.84
C THR A 450 -3.83 0.30 -23.88
N VAL A 451 -2.96 0.61 -24.83
CA VAL A 451 -2.57 1.97 -25.20
C VAL A 451 -3.16 2.33 -26.56
N GLU A 452 -3.40 3.60 -26.79
CA GLU A 452 -3.97 4.12 -28.03
C GLU A 452 -2.92 4.91 -28.82
N ARG A 453 -2.77 4.59 -30.12
CA ARG A 453 -1.87 5.27 -31.04
C ARG A 453 -2.53 5.35 -32.41
N ASP A 454 -2.60 6.59 -32.95
CA ASP A 454 -3.12 6.85 -34.30
C ASP A 454 -4.53 6.26 -34.54
N GLY A 455 -5.35 6.19 -33.47
CA GLY A 455 -6.70 5.60 -33.51
C GLY A 455 -6.73 4.07 -33.42
N GLU A 456 -5.58 3.41 -33.21
CA GLU A 456 -5.50 1.97 -32.98
C GLU A 456 -5.29 1.64 -31.49
N GLN A 457 -5.96 0.58 -31.02
CA GLN A 457 -5.81 0.04 -29.68
C GLN A 457 -4.78 -1.10 -29.68
N ILE A 458 -3.67 -0.92 -28.98
CA ILE A 458 -2.57 -1.88 -28.91
C ILE A 458 -2.43 -2.41 -27.47
N LEU A 459 -2.49 -3.73 -27.31
CA LEU A 459 -2.36 -4.38 -26.01
C LEU A 459 -0.87 -4.63 -25.70
N VAL A 460 -0.34 -3.85 -24.74
CA VAL A 460 1.07 -3.93 -24.29
C VAL A 460 1.20 -4.55 -22.91
N GLU A 461 2.34 -5.12 -22.59
CA GLU A 461 2.69 -5.49 -21.21
C GLU A 461 2.85 -4.22 -20.36
N ARG A 462 2.27 -4.19 -19.16
CA ARG A 462 2.36 -3.02 -18.28
C ARG A 462 3.81 -2.76 -17.87
N PRO A 463 4.36 -1.55 -18.10
CA PRO A 463 5.74 -1.26 -17.75
C PRO A 463 5.97 -1.33 -16.24
N LEU A 464 7.22 -1.57 -15.84
CA LEU A 464 7.70 -1.66 -14.46
C LEU A 464 6.94 -2.68 -13.58
N THR A 465 6.27 -3.64 -14.22
CA THR A 465 5.57 -4.73 -13.52
C THR A 465 6.39 -6.01 -13.64
N SER A 466 6.84 -6.57 -12.51
CA SER A 466 7.66 -7.79 -12.51
C SER A 466 6.84 -9.00 -12.96
N ARG A 467 7.34 -9.71 -13.98
CA ARG A 467 6.71 -10.93 -14.52
C ARG A 467 6.65 -12.05 -13.49
N TYR A 468 7.68 -12.18 -12.65
CA TYR A 468 7.68 -13.15 -11.56
C TYR A 468 8.53 -12.68 -10.38
N LYS A 469 8.20 -13.16 -9.20
CA LYS A 469 8.99 -13.01 -7.98
C LYS A 469 9.01 -14.32 -7.21
N GLY A 470 10.16 -14.64 -6.64
CA GLY A 470 10.34 -15.77 -5.72
C GLY A 470 10.92 -15.30 -4.40
N LEU A 471 10.57 -15.98 -3.31
CA LEU A 471 11.15 -15.73 -2.01
C LEU A 471 11.25 -17.05 -1.24
N ILE A 472 12.36 -17.23 -0.54
CA ILE A 472 12.56 -18.29 0.45
C ILE A 472 13.03 -17.62 1.72
N ASN A 473 12.33 -17.87 2.82
CA ASN A 473 12.73 -17.46 4.16
C ASN A 473 12.92 -18.70 5.03
N ILE A 474 14.01 -18.73 5.79
CA ILE A 474 14.33 -19.78 6.76
C ILE A 474 14.53 -19.09 8.10
N GLN A 475 13.79 -19.56 9.12
CA GLN A 475 13.99 -19.15 10.50
C GLN A 475 14.34 -20.37 11.34
N TYR A 476 15.35 -20.21 12.18
CA TYR A 476 15.74 -21.23 13.15
C TYR A 476 15.90 -20.63 14.55
N ALA A 477 15.04 -21.03 15.47
CA ALA A 477 15.06 -20.64 16.87
C ALA A 477 15.61 -21.76 17.74
N VAL A 478 16.76 -21.56 18.37
CA VAL A 478 17.40 -22.51 19.27
C VAL A 478 17.83 -21.83 20.57
N ARG A 479 17.25 -22.27 21.69
CA ARG A 479 17.48 -21.67 23.02
C ARG A 479 17.17 -20.15 23.01
N ARG A 480 18.21 -19.30 23.11
CA ARG A 480 18.11 -17.83 23.12
C ARG A 480 18.39 -17.19 21.76
N TRP A 481 18.84 -17.98 20.80
CA TRP A 481 19.19 -17.51 19.47
C TRP A 481 18.05 -17.68 18.50
N VAL A 482 17.88 -16.70 17.63
CA VAL A 482 17.01 -16.79 16.45
C VAL A 482 17.83 -16.35 15.25
N PHE A 483 17.95 -17.24 14.28
CA PHE A 483 18.59 -16.99 12.98
C PHE A 483 17.49 -16.85 11.93
N ASP A 484 17.57 -15.83 11.13
CA ASP A 484 16.67 -15.58 10.01
C ASP A 484 17.48 -15.31 8.75
N ALA A 485 17.10 -15.94 7.63
CA ALA A 485 17.72 -15.72 6.35
C ALA A 485 16.66 -15.72 5.26
N THR A 486 16.72 -14.72 4.37
CA THR A 486 15.79 -14.57 3.25
C THR A 486 16.58 -14.45 1.94
N ALA A 487 16.19 -15.23 0.96
CA ALA A 487 16.61 -15.09 -0.43
C ALA A 487 15.39 -14.67 -1.27
N GLN A 488 15.51 -13.61 -2.04
CA GLN A 488 14.49 -13.10 -2.93
C GLN A 488 15.02 -13.10 -4.37
N LEU A 489 14.23 -13.62 -5.32
CA LEU A 489 14.48 -13.54 -6.74
C LEU A 489 13.51 -12.53 -7.36
N ASN A 490 14.03 -11.52 -8.05
CA ASN A 490 13.23 -10.53 -8.77
C ASN A 490 13.36 -10.80 -10.27
N GLY A 491 12.24 -11.12 -10.91
CA GLY A 491 12.15 -11.33 -12.35
C GLY A 491 12.19 -10.01 -13.12
N PRO A 492 12.32 -10.08 -14.46
CA PRO A 492 12.44 -8.90 -15.29
C PRO A 492 11.13 -8.08 -15.27
N VAL A 493 11.28 -6.77 -15.45
CA VAL A 493 10.19 -5.86 -15.77
C VAL A 493 10.39 -5.31 -17.18
N ARG A 494 9.31 -5.00 -17.89
CA ARG A 494 9.39 -4.22 -19.12
C ARG A 494 9.71 -2.77 -18.78
N LEU A 495 10.74 -2.24 -19.39
CA LEU A 495 11.09 -0.82 -19.27
C LEU A 495 10.23 0.00 -20.26
N PRO A 496 9.86 1.24 -19.94
CA PRO A 496 9.14 2.10 -20.89
C PRO A 496 10.00 2.39 -22.13
N GLU A 497 9.38 2.36 -23.31
CA GLU A 497 10.02 2.77 -24.58
C GLU A 497 9.79 4.28 -24.79
N LEU A 498 10.72 5.08 -24.27
CA LEU A 498 10.58 6.54 -24.22
C LEU A 498 10.73 7.23 -25.58
N ASP A 499 11.14 6.51 -26.62
CA ASP A 499 11.18 6.94 -28.02
C ASP A 499 9.83 6.71 -28.75
N GLY A 500 8.84 6.14 -28.07
CA GLY A 500 7.52 5.87 -28.62
C GLY A 500 7.42 4.65 -29.54
N ASP A 501 8.47 3.82 -29.61
CA ASP A 501 8.48 2.63 -30.46
C ASP A 501 7.67 1.48 -29.85
N LEU A 502 6.39 1.40 -30.22
CA LEU A 502 5.48 0.35 -29.75
C LEU A 502 5.79 -1.04 -30.32
N VAL A 503 6.53 -1.15 -31.43
CA VAL A 503 6.98 -2.45 -31.95
C VAL A 503 7.96 -3.07 -30.95
N LYS A 504 8.92 -2.28 -30.44
CA LYS A 504 9.77 -2.72 -29.33
C LYS A 504 8.96 -3.10 -28.10
N ALA A 505 7.98 -2.27 -27.72
CA ALA A 505 7.15 -2.52 -26.54
C ALA A 505 6.38 -3.85 -26.60
N THR A 506 6.01 -4.33 -27.79
CA THR A 506 5.18 -5.52 -27.99
C THR A 506 5.98 -6.76 -28.42
N GLU A 507 6.87 -6.64 -29.40
CA GLU A 507 7.54 -7.77 -30.04
C GLU A 507 8.92 -8.06 -29.45
N ASN A 508 9.66 -7.02 -29.09
CA ASN A 508 11.01 -7.15 -28.54
C ASN A 508 11.22 -6.16 -27.38
N PRO A 509 10.48 -6.31 -26.27
CA PRO A 509 10.49 -5.35 -25.18
C PRO A 509 11.86 -5.25 -24.50
N ASN A 510 12.26 -4.04 -24.16
CA ASN A 510 13.41 -3.79 -23.32
C ASN A 510 13.11 -4.27 -21.89
N LEU A 511 13.92 -5.22 -21.38
CA LEU A 511 13.68 -5.85 -20.08
C LEU A 511 14.82 -5.53 -19.10
N SER A 512 14.46 -5.30 -17.85
CA SER A 512 15.45 -5.23 -16.78
C SER A 512 16.14 -6.58 -16.56
N PRO A 513 17.35 -6.61 -16.02
CA PRO A 513 17.98 -7.84 -15.55
C PRO A 513 17.16 -8.55 -14.47
N ILE A 514 17.38 -9.87 -14.36
CA ILE A 514 16.94 -10.68 -13.21
C ILE A 514 17.97 -10.51 -12.11
N TYR A 515 17.55 -10.30 -10.87
CA TYR A 515 18.48 -10.12 -9.77
C TYR A 515 18.01 -10.77 -8.47
N PRO A 516 18.95 -11.38 -7.71
CA PRO A 516 18.68 -11.88 -6.37
C PRO A 516 18.94 -10.82 -5.31
N MET A 517 18.21 -10.91 -4.19
CA MET A 517 18.45 -10.15 -2.96
C MET A 517 18.59 -11.13 -1.80
N PHE A 518 19.55 -10.90 -0.91
CA PHE A 518 19.77 -11.73 0.27
C PHE A 518 19.76 -10.87 1.53
N PHE A 519 19.10 -11.38 2.56
CA PHE A 519 18.98 -10.74 3.87
C PHE A 519 19.28 -11.76 4.95
N ALA A 520 19.91 -11.33 6.03
CA ALA A 520 20.12 -12.20 7.19
C ALA A 520 20.07 -11.40 8.48
N GLN A 521 19.55 -12.02 9.54
CA GLN A 521 19.50 -11.45 10.88
C GLN A 521 19.79 -12.53 11.92
N VAL A 522 20.51 -12.15 12.94
CA VAL A 522 20.72 -12.94 14.16
C VAL A 522 20.17 -12.15 15.34
N SER A 523 19.37 -12.81 16.18
CA SER A 523 18.80 -12.20 17.38
C SER A 523 19.16 -13.03 18.60
N TYR A 524 19.44 -12.37 19.73
CA TYR A 524 19.73 -13.00 21.01
C TYR A 524 18.76 -12.48 22.07
N LYS A 525 18.01 -13.37 22.70
CA LYS A 525 16.99 -13.06 23.71
C LYS A 525 17.52 -13.20 25.13
N ILE A 526 17.42 -12.13 25.93
CA ILE A 526 17.82 -12.08 27.36
C ILE A 526 16.59 -11.63 28.14
N SER A 527 15.79 -12.57 28.65
CA SER A 527 14.54 -12.23 29.33
C SER A 527 13.67 -11.32 28.45
N ASN A 528 13.42 -10.10 28.87
CA ASN A 528 12.59 -9.09 28.18
C ASN A 528 13.37 -8.30 27.12
N LEU A 529 14.68 -8.51 26.99
CA LEU A 529 15.55 -7.81 26.06
C LEU A 529 15.90 -8.73 24.88
N THR A 530 15.82 -8.21 23.66
CA THR A 530 16.35 -8.86 22.46
C THR A 530 17.34 -7.93 21.78
N LEU A 531 18.56 -8.41 21.59
CA LEU A 531 19.55 -7.76 20.74
C LEU A 531 19.50 -8.40 19.36
N TYR A 532 19.62 -7.60 18.30
CA TYR A 532 19.65 -8.12 16.95
C TYR A 532 20.67 -7.40 16.08
N LEU A 533 21.26 -8.15 15.15
CA LEU A 533 22.22 -7.69 14.16
C LEU A 533 21.82 -8.31 12.82
N GLY A 534 21.85 -7.53 11.75
CA GLY A 534 21.51 -8.03 10.44
C GLY A 534 22.21 -7.31 9.29
N CYS A 535 21.98 -7.85 8.12
CA CYS A 535 22.48 -7.31 6.86
C CYS A 535 21.39 -7.40 5.79
N GLU A 536 21.12 -6.29 5.13
CA GLU A 536 20.25 -6.20 3.95
C GLU A 536 21.11 -6.15 2.70
N ASN A 537 20.54 -6.64 1.58
CA ASN A 537 21.20 -6.66 0.27
C ASN A 537 22.65 -7.19 0.34
N ILE A 538 22.83 -8.39 0.91
CA ILE A 538 24.15 -9.01 1.14
C ILE A 538 24.99 -9.09 -0.17
N ALA A 539 24.31 -9.31 -1.30
CA ALA A 539 24.93 -9.36 -2.62
C ALA A 539 25.44 -8.00 -3.13
N ASN A 540 25.06 -6.91 -2.47
CA ASN A 540 25.39 -5.54 -2.88
C ASN A 540 24.93 -5.20 -4.30
N TYR A 541 23.74 -5.67 -4.69
CA TYR A 541 23.17 -5.36 -5.99
C TYR A 541 22.59 -3.94 -5.98
N VAL A 542 22.96 -3.11 -6.97
CA VAL A 542 22.46 -1.73 -7.13
C VAL A 542 22.10 -1.54 -8.59
N GLN A 543 20.90 -0.99 -8.86
CA GLN A 543 20.44 -0.66 -10.20
C GLN A 543 21.38 0.35 -10.87
N GLY A 544 21.73 0.11 -12.13
CA GLY A 544 22.60 0.99 -12.92
C GLY A 544 24.09 0.94 -12.58
N HIS A 545 24.49 0.25 -11.50
CA HIS A 545 25.89 0.16 -11.09
C HIS A 545 26.61 -0.95 -11.89
N LYS A 546 27.75 -0.64 -12.49
CA LYS A 546 28.68 -1.61 -13.16
C LYS A 546 27.99 -2.65 -14.06
N GLY A 547 27.04 -2.20 -14.88
CA GLY A 547 26.34 -3.09 -15.83
C GLY A 547 25.11 -3.80 -15.27
N HIS A 548 24.64 -3.42 -14.09
CA HIS A 548 23.35 -3.87 -13.54
C HIS A 548 22.15 -3.17 -14.21
N GLY A 549 22.11 -3.20 -15.55
CA GLY A 549 21.00 -2.67 -16.34
C GLY A 549 20.96 -1.14 -16.41
N GLN A 550 19.79 -0.61 -16.79
CA GLN A 550 19.56 0.81 -16.96
C GLN A 550 19.61 1.56 -15.62
N ALA A 551 20.23 2.72 -15.63
CA ALA A 551 20.27 3.63 -14.48
C ALA A 551 18.83 4.02 -14.01
N PRO A 552 18.63 4.30 -12.73
CA PRO A 552 17.32 4.72 -12.20
C PRO A 552 16.93 6.10 -12.71
N ILE A 553 17.91 6.97 -12.98
CA ILE A 553 17.71 8.34 -13.49
C ILE A 553 18.31 8.42 -14.87
N LEU A 554 17.48 8.75 -15.85
CA LEU A 554 17.90 9.02 -17.23
C LEU A 554 18.14 10.49 -17.41
N GLY A 555 19.15 10.88 -18.22
CA GLY A 555 19.48 12.29 -18.46
C GLY A 555 19.93 13.04 -17.20
N SER A 556 20.54 12.35 -16.24
CA SER A 556 20.98 12.92 -14.95
C SER A 556 22.00 14.05 -15.09
N GLU A 557 22.75 14.09 -16.21
CA GLU A 557 23.71 15.14 -16.55
C GLU A 557 23.04 16.48 -16.94
N ALA A 558 21.76 16.43 -17.32
CA ALA A 558 21.01 17.62 -17.75
C ALA A 558 19.53 17.58 -17.32
N PRO A 559 19.23 17.66 -16.01
CA PRO A 559 17.89 17.37 -15.47
C PRO A 559 16.77 18.35 -15.89
N PHE A 560 17.13 19.48 -16.51
CA PHE A 560 16.18 20.46 -17.04
C PHE A 560 16.07 20.45 -18.57
N LYS A 561 16.55 19.38 -19.21
CA LYS A 561 16.47 19.15 -20.68
C LYS A 561 15.65 17.91 -20.98
N GLU A 562 15.31 17.75 -22.26
CA GLU A 562 14.66 16.52 -22.74
C GLU A 562 15.45 15.28 -22.36
N GLY A 563 14.73 14.19 -22.06
CA GLY A 563 15.32 12.90 -21.69
C GLY A 563 15.54 12.73 -20.19
N PHE A 564 15.39 13.77 -19.37
CA PHE A 564 15.42 13.57 -17.91
C PHE A 564 14.18 12.81 -17.43
N ASN A 565 14.41 11.71 -16.73
CA ASN A 565 13.34 10.89 -16.16
C ASN A 565 13.88 10.10 -14.95
N SER A 566 13.33 10.38 -13.77
CA SER A 566 13.68 9.69 -12.53
C SER A 566 12.64 8.62 -12.11
N SER A 567 11.72 8.25 -13.00
CA SER A 567 10.66 7.26 -12.71
C SER A 567 11.03 5.82 -13.08
N ALA A 568 12.19 5.57 -13.71
CA ALA A 568 12.60 4.27 -14.23
C ALA A 568 13.25 3.35 -13.16
N VAL A 569 12.74 3.39 -11.93
CA VAL A 569 13.24 2.58 -10.82
C VAL A 569 12.61 1.18 -10.85
N TRP A 570 13.44 0.14 -11.03
CA TRP A 570 13.01 -1.27 -11.06
C TRP A 570 13.80 -2.17 -10.11
N GLY A 571 14.95 -1.70 -9.60
CA GLY A 571 15.85 -2.42 -8.71
C GLY A 571 16.22 -1.61 -7.46
N PRO A 572 17.03 -2.19 -6.55
CA PRO A 572 17.48 -1.49 -5.36
C PRO A 572 18.43 -0.34 -5.72
N LEU A 573 18.23 0.81 -5.12
CA LEU A 573 19.11 1.98 -5.24
C LEU A 573 20.26 1.91 -4.23
N MET A 574 20.00 1.36 -3.03
CA MET A 574 20.99 1.20 -1.97
C MET A 574 21.64 -0.19 -2.02
N GLY A 575 22.94 -0.21 -1.81
CA GLY A 575 23.74 -1.42 -1.70
C GLY A 575 23.58 -2.17 -0.39
N ARG A 576 24.66 -2.84 0.03
CA ARG A 576 24.68 -3.59 1.30
C ARG A 576 24.58 -2.67 2.49
N LYS A 577 23.66 -3.00 3.42
CA LYS A 577 23.41 -2.24 4.64
C LYS A 577 23.46 -3.16 5.86
N PHE A 578 24.32 -2.84 6.82
CA PHE A 578 24.37 -3.51 8.13
C PHE A 578 23.55 -2.73 9.14
N TYR A 579 22.89 -3.43 10.04
CA TYR A 579 22.14 -2.79 11.12
C TYR A 579 22.26 -3.56 12.43
N ILE A 580 22.12 -2.81 13.52
CA ILE A 580 22.05 -3.32 14.89
C ILE A 580 20.83 -2.72 15.59
N GLY A 581 20.26 -3.46 16.49
CA GLY A 581 19.19 -2.92 17.31
C GLY A 581 18.94 -3.67 18.60
N LEU A 582 18.08 -3.05 19.39
CA LEU A 582 17.68 -3.50 20.71
C LEU A 582 16.16 -3.43 20.81
N ARG A 583 15.54 -4.46 21.35
CA ARG A 583 14.11 -4.52 21.63
C ARG A 583 13.89 -4.89 23.09
N LEU A 584 13.15 -4.05 23.82
CA LEU A 584 12.76 -4.28 25.22
C LEU A 584 11.23 -4.39 25.30
N ASN A 585 10.74 -5.48 25.93
CA ASN A 585 9.34 -5.75 26.17
C ASN A 585 9.10 -5.91 27.67
N LEU A 586 8.31 -5.02 28.29
CA LEU A 586 7.91 -5.12 29.70
C LEU A 586 6.41 -5.46 29.79
N TYR A 587 6.08 -6.48 30.55
CA TYR A 587 4.71 -6.99 30.74
C TYR A 587 4.12 -6.56 32.08
#